data_4fa07f2fbd7a7e6441a6a6b4a64ef46b
#
_entry.id   4fa07f2fbd7a7e6441a6a6b4a64ef46b
#
_cell.length_a   1.000
_cell.length_b   1.000
_cell.length_c   1.000
_cell.angle_alpha   90.00
_cell.angle_beta   90.00
_cell.angle_gamma   90.00
#
_symmetry.space_group_name_H-M   'P 1'
#
loop_
_entity.id
_entity.type
_entity.pdbx_description
1 polymer ?
#
loop_
_entity_poly.entity_id
_entity_poly.type
_entity_poly.pdbx_seq_one_letter_code
_entity_poly.pdbx_strand_id
1 'polypeptide(L)'
;MKQILITLSALLLITTAGYAQKNIFEKMPPNQRDSILIETAKNAVLKYAPGYHRDYKKPEVILKKTVPDKGLGRFFYLITYFYDPQKEKFPTDYIVKVYIWADNGKAFRMIFMTGWGFDIEKAEKNNSSNIVPFSVPRVGKVTPLPVDSSKNVPRKFKVYK
;
A
#
# COMPACT_ATOMS: atom_id res chain seq x y z
N MET A 1 48.66 27.51 1.30
CA MET A 1 47.50 27.45 2.19
C MET A 1 46.18 27.85 1.52
N LYS A 2 46.11 28.95 0.76
CA LYS A 2 44.83 29.38 0.08
C LYS A 2 44.29 28.37 -0.93
N GLN A 3 45.13 27.66 -1.68
CA GLN A 3 44.66 26.67 -2.67
C GLN A 3 44.04 25.41 -2.02
N ILE A 4 44.55 25.00 -0.85
CA ILE A 4 44.00 23.82 -0.12
C ILE A 4 42.60 24.15 0.43
N LEU A 5 42.33 25.37 0.81
CA LEU A 5 41.04 25.79 1.31
C LEU A 5 39.98 25.78 0.20
N ILE A 6 40.34 26.17 -1.02
CA ILE A 6 39.41 26.21 -2.19
C ILE A 6 39.06 24.79 -2.63
N THR A 7 40.03 23.86 -2.64
CA THR A 7 39.75 22.45 -2.99
C THR A 7 38.90 21.74 -1.94
N LEU A 8 39.08 22.06 -0.66
CA LEU A 8 38.27 21.49 0.42
C LEU A 8 36.79 22.00 0.38
N SER A 9 36.59 23.29 0.05
CA SER A 9 35.24 23.84 -0.08
C SER A 9 34.51 23.32 -1.32
N ALA A 10 35.21 23.08 -2.42
CA ALA A 10 34.63 22.46 -3.63
C ALA A 10 34.24 21.00 -3.38
N LEU A 11 35.00 20.26 -2.58
CA LEU A 11 34.69 18.87 -2.22
C LEU A 11 33.45 18.79 -1.30
N LEU A 12 33.26 19.78 -0.41
CA LEU A 12 32.09 19.84 0.47
C LEU A 12 30.78 20.15 -0.29
N LEU A 13 30.85 20.89 -1.39
CA LEU A 13 29.67 21.25 -2.20
C LEU A 13 29.14 20.06 -3.03
N ILE A 14 29.99 19.07 -3.33
CA ILE A 14 29.58 17.90 -4.10
C ILE A 14 28.78 16.89 -3.22
N THR A 15 28.97 16.91 -1.91
CA THR A 15 28.32 15.95 -0.99
C THR A 15 26.89 16.34 -0.60
N THR A 16 26.44 17.56 -0.93
CA THR A 16 25.08 18.04 -0.65
C THR A 16 24.11 17.92 -1.85
N ALA A 17 24.52 17.26 -2.95
CA ALA A 17 23.57 16.85 -3.95
C ALA A 17 22.64 15.81 -3.29
N GLY A 18 21.67 16.32 -2.52
CA GLY A 18 20.63 15.52 -1.89
C GLY A 18 20.10 14.59 -2.96
N TYR A 19 20.14 13.30 -2.68
CA TYR A 19 19.50 12.28 -3.51
C TYR A 19 18.01 12.59 -3.58
N ALA A 20 17.65 13.51 -4.50
CA ALA A 20 16.26 13.73 -4.85
C ALA A 20 15.76 12.37 -5.36
N GLN A 21 14.91 11.73 -4.59
CA GLN A 21 14.40 10.41 -4.92
C GLN A 21 13.70 10.50 -6.28
N LYS A 22 14.30 9.85 -7.28
CA LYS A 22 13.83 9.90 -8.67
C LYS A 22 12.51 9.14 -8.78
N ASN A 23 11.43 9.83 -9.13
CA ASN A 23 10.19 9.17 -9.55
C ASN A 23 10.30 8.81 -11.03
N ILE A 24 10.45 7.51 -11.34
CA ILE A 24 10.58 7.04 -12.73
C ILE A 24 9.32 7.27 -13.57
N PHE A 25 8.18 7.48 -12.95
CA PHE A 25 6.88 7.68 -13.59
C PHE A 25 6.53 9.17 -13.81
N GLU A 26 7.34 10.10 -13.28
CA GLU A 26 7.00 11.54 -13.24
C GLU A 26 6.77 12.12 -14.63
N LYS A 27 7.55 11.71 -15.64
CA LYS A 27 7.47 12.18 -17.00
C LYS A 27 6.50 11.40 -17.89
N MET A 28 5.85 10.36 -17.35
CA MET A 28 4.91 9.55 -18.12
C MET A 28 3.53 10.20 -18.18
N PRO A 29 2.81 10.08 -19.31
CA PRO A 29 1.40 10.43 -19.38
C PRO A 29 0.60 9.66 -18.30
N PRO A 30 -0.36 10.30 -17.59
CA PRO A 30 -1.09 9.67 -16.50
C PRO A 30 -1.71 8.31 -16.85
N ASN A 31 -2.32 8.20 -18.02
CA ASN A 31 -2.95 6.94 -18.45
C ASN A 31 -1.94 5.80 -18.63
N GLN A 32 -0.77 6.09 -19.21
CA GLN A 32 0.29 5.09 -19.38
C GLN A 32 0.87 4.68 -18.04
N ARG A 33 1.19 5.65 -17.17
CA ARG A 33 1.67 5.43 -15.82
C ARG A 33 0.71 4.54 -15.03
N ASP A 34 -0.57 4.92 -15.00
CA ASP A 34 -1.58 4.21 -14.22
C ASP A 34 -1.79 2.79 -14.73
N SER A 35 -1.72 2.57 -16.06
CA SER A 35 -1.80 1.23 -16.64
C SER A 35 -0.64 0.33 -16.17
N ILE A 36 0.59 0.83 -16.16
CA ILE A 36 1.77 0.09 -15.69
C ILE A 36 1.64 -0.23 -14.19
N LEU A 37 1.22 0.75 -13.39
CA LEU A 37 1.07 0.58 -11.95
C LEU A 37 -0.04 -0.41 -11.59
N ILE A 38 -1.17 -0.35 -12.29
CA ILE A 38 -2.29 -1.29 -12.11
C ILE A 38 -1.87 -2.70 -12.49
N GLU A 39 -1.15 -2.87 -13.61
CA GLU A 39 -0.66 -4.19 -14.04
C GLU A 39 0.37 -4.76 -13.04
N THR A 40 1.30 -3.93 -12.55
CA THR A 40 2.25 -4.32 -11.49
C THR A 40 1.51 -4.76 -10.22
N ALA A 41 0.51 -4.00 -9.79
CA ALA A 41 -0.30 -4.32 -8.63
C ALA A 41 -1.10 -5.62 -8.83
N LYS A 42 -1.71 -5.81 -10.00
CA LYS A 42 -2.44 -7.03 -10.38
C LYS A 42 -1.54 -8.25 -10.28
N ASN A 43 -0.35 -8.19 -10.86
CA ASN A 43 0.62 -9.29 -10.81
C ASN A 43 1.02 -9.64 -9.37
N ALA A 44 1.23 -8.62 -8.51
CA ALA A 44 1.52 -8.85 -7.10
C ALA A 44 0.33 -9.53 -6.38
N VAL A 45 -0.91 -9.05 -6.60
CA VAL A 45 -2.10 -9.66 -5.99
C VAL A 45 -2.29 -11.10 -6.48
N LEU A 46 -2.18 -11.35 -7.78
CA LEU A 46 -2.35 -12.71 -8.32
C LEU A 46 -1.27 -13.68 -7.82
N LYS A 47 -0.04 -13.20 -7.62
CA LYS A 47 1.07 -14.00 -7.09
C LYS A 47 0.89 -14.36 -5.62
N TYR A 48 0.54 -13.39 -4.77
CA TYR A 48 0.59 -13.57 -3.32
C TYR A 48 -0.78 -13.74 -2.66
N ALA A 49 -1.84 -13.23 -3.28
CA ALA A 49 -3.18 -13.23 -2.69
C ALA A 49 -4.28 -13.26 -3.77
N PRO A 50 -4.33 -14.30 -4.64
CA PRO A 50 -5.21 -14.32 -5.81
C PRO A 50 -6.70 -14.19 -5.44
N GLY A 51 -7.12 -14.68 -4.28
CA GLY A 51 -8.48 -14.53 -3.77
C GLY A 51 -8.93 -13.09 -3.49
N TYR A 52 -7.99 -12.13 -3.44
CA TYR A 52 -8.29 -10.71 -3.24
C TYR A 52 -8.35 -9.91 -4.54
N HIS A 53 -8.10 -10.52 -5.69
CA HIS A 53 -8.26 -9.83 -6.97
C HIS A 53 -9.74 -9.63 -7.31
N ARG A 54 -10.10 -8.39 -7.71
CA ARG A 54 -11.45 -8.03 -8.17
C ARG A 54 -11.35 -7.11 -9.38
N ASP A 55 -12.17 -7.40 -10.38
CA ASP A 55 -12.32 -6.57 -11.59
C ASP A 55 -13.59 -5.71 -11.56
N TYR A 56 -14.14 -5.45 -10.37
CA TYR A 56 -15.40 -4.72 -10.19
C TYR A 56 -15.37 -3.33 -10.82
N LYS A 57 -14.29 -2.59 -10.57
CA LYS A 57 -14.03 -1.30 -11.21
C LYS A 57 -12.52 -1.06 -11.35
N LYS A 58 -12.16 -0.09 -12.19
CA LYS A 58 -10.76 0.33 -12.33
C LYS A 58 -10.17 0.71 -10.97
N PRO A 59 -9.01 0.16 -10.61
CA PRO A 59 -8.32 0.53 -9.37
C PRO A 59 -7.97 2.01 -9.31
N GLU A 60 -8.00 2.57 -8.12
CA GLU A 60 -7.55 3.93 -7.86
C GLU A 60 -6.03 3.96 -7.69
N VAL A 61 -5.37 4.98 -8.27
CA VAL A 61 -3.92 5.19 -8.20
C VAL A 61 -3.63 6.53 -7.55
N ILE A 62 -2.95 6.53 -6.40
CA ILE A 62 -2.61 7.75 -5.66
C ILE A 62 -1.12 7.76 -5.35
N LEU A 63 -0.42 8.87 -5.69
CA LEU A 63 0.95 9.11 -5.25
C LEU A 63 0.96 9.59 -3.80
N LYS A 64 1.78 8.97 -2.96
CA LYS A 64 1.97 9.31 -1.56
C LYS A 64 3.46 9.38 -1.20
N LYS A 65 3.75 9.97 -0.05
CA LYS A 65 5.09 10.03 0.52
C LYS A 65 5.08 9.35 1.89
N THR A 66 6.09 8.54 2.19
CA THR A 66 6.24 7.99 3.53
C THR A 66 6.56 9.12 4.50
N VAL A 67 6.01 9.05 5.72
CA VAL A 67 6.46 9.91 6.82
C VAL A 67 7.76 9.31 7.32
N PRO A 68 8.88 10.04 7.29
CA PRO A 68 10.14 9.50 7.76
C PRO A 68 10.20 9.54 9.29
N ASP A 69 10.62 8.45 9.91
CA ASP A 69 11.05 8.48 11.30
C ASP A 69 12.39 9.22 11.43
N LYS A 70 13.24 9.14 10.42
CA LYS A 70 14.51 9.88 10.27
C LYS A 70 14.84 10.03 8.79
N GLY A 71 14.80 11.26 8.23
CA GLY A 71 15.26 11.56 6.88
C GLY A 71 14.19 11.95 5.85
N LEU A 72 14.56 11.99 4.56
CA LEU A 72 13.66 12.34 3.46
C LEU A 72 12.69 11.19 3.17
N GLY A 73 11.38 11.42 3.32
CA GLY A 73 10.37 10.41 3.04
C GLY A 73 10.42 9.91 1.59
N ARG A 74 10.21 8.61 1.39
CA ARG A 74 10.21 7.95 0.09
C ARG A 74 8.83 8.03 -0.57
N PHE A 75 8.78 8.29 -1.88
CA PHE A 75 7.54 8.31 -2.65
C PHE A 75 7.11 6.90 -3.05
N PHE A 76 5.80 6.67 -3.01
CA PHE A 76 5.19 5.44 -3.47
C PHE A 76 3.81 5.70 -4.08
N TYR A 77 3.38 4.80 -4.96
CA TYR A 77 2.02 4.76 -5.46
C TYR A 77 1.20 3.76 -4.64
N LEU A 78 0.00 4.19 -4.26
CA LEU A 78 -1.00 3.36 -3.61
C LEU A 78 -2.05 2.98 -4.63
N ILE A 79 -2.18 1.69 -4.92
CA ILE A 79 -3.18 1.14 -5.83
C ILE A 79 -4.26 0.45 -5.00
N THR A 80 -5.50 0.93 -5.08
CA THR A 80 -6.62 0.43 -4.29
C THR A 80 -7.58 -0.36 -5.18
N TYR A 81 -7.78 -1.64 -4.85
CA TYR A 81 -8.80 -2.49 -5.44
C TYR A 81 -10.06 -2.49 -4.58
N PHE A 82 -11.21 -2.38 -5.24
CA PHE A 82 -12.51 -2.35 -4.60
C PHE A 82 -13.26 -3.65 -4.87
N TYR A 83 -14.20 -3.99 -4.01
CA TYR A 83 -15.16 -5.08 -4.20
C TYR A 83 -16.51 -4.52 -4.64
N ASP A 84 -17.41 -5.41 -5.11
CA ASP A 84 -18.77 -5.07 -5.46
C ASP A 84 -19.66 -5.10 -4.19
N PRO A 85 -20.13 -3.96 -3.68
CA PRO A 85 -20.92 -3.91 -2.44
C PRO A 85 -22.31 -4.58 -2.57
N GLN A 86 -22.74 -4.90 -3.80
CA GLN A 86 -23.97 -5.66 -4.02
C GLN A 86 -23.76 -7.18 -3.85
N LYS A 87 -22.51 -7.65 -4.06
CA LYS A 87 -22.16 -9.06 -3.99
C LYS A 87 -21.43 -9.43 -2.70
N GLU A 88 -20.67 -8.51 -2.15
CA GLU A 88 -19.81 -8.74 -0.99
C GLU A 88 -19.99 -7.61 0.03
N LYS A 89 -19.82 -7.93 1.32
CA LYS A 89 -19.86 -6.94 2.40
C LYS A 89 -18.64 -7.13 3.30
N PHE A 90 -17.80 -6.11 3.36
CA PHE A 90 -16.59 -6.09 4.19
C PHE A 90 -16.60 -4.86 5.10
N PRO A 91 -15.79 -4.84 6.16
CA PRO A 91 -15.73 -3.72 7.10
C PRO A 91 -15.08 -2.45 6.52
N THR A 92 -14.39 -2.58 5.37
CA THR A 92 -13.73 -1.48 4.66
C THR A 92 -14.33 -1.30 3.28
N ASP A 93 -14.05 -0.18 2.62
CA ASP A 93 -14.48 0.13 1.26
C ASP A 93 -13.58 -0.47 0.17
N TYR A 94 -12.49 -1.14 0.56
CA TYR A 94 -11.52 -1.78 -0.33
C TYR A 94 -11.31 -3.24 0.02
N ILE A 95 -10.80 -4.03 -0.94
CA ILE A 95 -10.44 -5.42 -0.70
C ILE A 95 -8.94 -5.58 -0.47
N VAL A 96 -8.11 -4.90 -1.27
CA VAL A 96 -6.66 -4.89 -1.11
C VAL A 96 -6.08 -3.56 -1.60
N LYS A 97 -5.05 -3.09 -0.90
CA LYS A 97 -4.21 -1.96 -1.27
C LYS A 97 -2.81 -2.46 -1.55
N VAL A 98 -2.25 -2.10 -2.71
CA VAL A 98 -0.89 -2.46 -3.11
C VAL A 98 -0.04 -1.19 -3.12
N TYR A 99 1.14 -1.28 -2.53
CA TYR A 99 2.10 -0.20 -2.40
C TYR A 99 3.27 -0.46 -3.36
N ILE A 100 3.56 0.49 -4.25
CA ILE A 100 4.59 0.39 -5.28
C ILE A 100 5.56 1.57 -5.13
N TRP A 101 6.86 1.31 -5.02
CA TRP A 101 7.86 2.35 -4.96
C TRP A 101 7.88 3.19 -6.24
N ALA A 102 7.92 4.52 -6.09
CA ALA A 102 7.94 5.44 -7.25
C ALA A 102 9.29 5.49 -7.97
N ASP A 103 10.36 5.09 -7.32
CA ASP A 103 11.73 5.14 -7.85
C ASP A 103 12.14 3.91 -8.65
N ASN A 104 11.50 2.76 -8.44
CA ASN A 104 11.87 1.51 -9.10
C ASN A 104 10.67 0.70 -9.64
N GLY A 105 9.43 1.15 -9.37
CA GLY A 105 8.22 0.49 -9.85
C GLY A 105 7.92 -0.87 -9.22
N LYS A 106 8.60 -1.26 -8.14
CA LYS A 106 8.40 -2.56 -7.48
C LYS A 106 7.32 -2.48 -6.41
N ALA A 107 6.41 -3.45 -6.41
CA ALA A 107 5.49 -3.63 -5.29
C ALA A 107 6.27 -4.09 -4.05
N PHE A 108 6.04 -3.45 -2.91
CA PHE A 108 6.76 -3.76 -1.68
C PHE A 108 5.86 -4.20 -0.53
N ARG A 109 4.59 -3.83 -0.57
CA ARG A 109 3.65 -4.15 0.51
C ARG A 109 2.23 -4.28 -0.02
N MET A 110 1.43 -5.14 0.61
CA MET A 110 -0.03 -5.16 0.46
C MET A 110 -0.69 -4.98 1.82
N ILE A 111 -1.88 -4.35 1.83
CA ILE A 111 -2.76 -4.29 3.01
C ILE A 111 -4.12 -4.78 2.57
N PHE A 112 -4.64 -5.78 3.28
CA PHE A 112 -5.93 -6.38 3.01
C PHE A 112 -7.06 -5.68 3.78
N MET A 113 -8.30 -5.90 3.38
CA MET A 113 -9.51 -5.36 4.00
C MET A 113 -9.61 -5.63 5.53
N THR A 114 -8.92 -6.64 6.02
CA THR A 114 -8.84 -7.00 7.45
C THR A 114 -7.87 -6.13 8.24
N GLY A 115 -7.15 -5.19 7.58
CA GLY A 115 -6.06 -4.43 8.16
C GLY A 115 -4.71 -5.18 8.18
N TRP A 116 -4.69 -6.45 7.85
CA TRP A 116 -3.45 -7.24 7.75
C TRP A 116 -2.57 -6.74 6.63
N GLY A 117 -1.27 -6.60 6.92
CA GLY A 117 -0.24 -6.23 5.96
C GLY A 117 0.64 -7.41 5.58
N PHE A 118 1.02 -7.49 4.29
CA PHE A 118 2.00 -8.43 3.76
C PHE A 118 3.17 -7.67 3.16
N ASP A 119 4.38 -7.94 3.65
CA ASP A 119 5.62 -7.31 3.19
C ASP A 119 6.25 -8.16 2.08
N ILE A 120 6.13 -7.69 0.84
CA ILE A 120 6.60 -8.40 -0.35
C ILE A 120 8.14 -8.44 -0.36
N GLU A 121 8.80 -7.31 -0.04
CA GLU A 121 10.27 -7.25 -0.05
C GLU A 121 10.89 -8.23 0.95
N LYS A 122 10.28 -8.34 2.13
CA LYS A 122 10.72 -9.28 3.16
C LYS A 122 10.51 -10.72 2.73
N ALA A 123 9.36 -11.00 2.10
CA ALA A 123 9.04 -12.33 1.59
C ALA A 123 10.00 -12.76 0.47
N GLU A 124 10.34 -11.85 -0.45
CA GLU A 124 11.29 -12.13 -1.55
C GLU A 124 12.73 -12.33 -1.04
N LYS A 125 13.19 -11.54 -0.06
CA LYS A 125 14.52 -11.69 0.54
C LYS A 125 14.70 -13.04 1.25
N ASN A 126 13.64 -13.54 1.87
CA ASN A 126 13.70 -14.79 2.63
C ASN A 126 13.59 -16.04 1.74
N ASN A 127 13.64 -15.91 0.40
CA ASN A 127 13.45 -17.02 -0.56
C ASN A 127 12.24 -17.90 -0.20
N SER A 128 11.17 -17.29 0.29
CA SER A 128 9.96 -18.00 0.68
C SER A 128 9.22 -18.50 -0.56
N SER A 129 9.80 -19.51 -1.25
CA SER A 129 9.14 -20.23 -2.34
C SER A 129 7.82 -20.89 -1.90
N ASN A 130 7.59 -20.97 -0.59
CA ASN A 130 6.40 -21.57 0.04
C ASN A 130 5.44 -20.51 0.60
N ILE A 131 5.30 -19.35 -0.04
CA ILE A 131 4.25 -18.40 0.36
C ILE A 131 2.92 -19.03 -0.04
N VAL A 132 2.19 -19.54 0.95
CA VAL A 132 0.80 -19.97 0.76
C VAL A 132 0.00 -18.71 0.43
N PRO A 133 -0.64 -18.63 -0.76
CA PRO A 133 -1.42 -17.46 -1.12
C PRO A 133 -2.51 -17.20 -0.08
N PHE A 134 -2.62 -15.94 0.33
CA PHE A 134 -3.70 -15.54 1.24
C PHE A 134 -5.05 -15.76 0.56
N SER A 135 -5.97 -16.41 1.26
CA SER A 135 -7.35 -16.56 0.82
C SER A 135 -8.24 -15.53 1.53
N VAL A 136 -9.22 -15.01 0.82
CA VAL A 136 -10.27 -14.20 1.43
C VAL A 136 -10.95 -15.05 2.49
N PRO A 137 -11.09 -14.58 3.74
CA PRO A 137 -11.89 -15.27 4.73
C PRO A 137 -13.28 -15.50 4.12
N ARG A 138 -13.75 -16.75 4.09
CA ARG A 138 -15.12 -17.03 3.68
C ARG A 138 -16.01 -16.29 4.69
N VAL A 139 -16.65 -15.22 4.25
CA VAL A 139 -17.75 -14.64 5.00
C VAL A 139 -18.81 -15.72 5.01
N GLY A 140 -18.89 -16.49 6.10
CA GLY A 140 -20.00 -17.38 6.31
C GLY A 140 -21.27 -16.57 6.11
N LYS A 141 -22.32 -17.15 5.51
CA LYS A 141 -23.63 -16.51 5.49
C LYS A 141 -23.85 -15.99 6.90
N VAL A 142 -23.82 -14.67 7.07
CA VAL A 142 -24.18 -14.05 8.34
C VAL A 142 -25.65 -14.35 8.51
N THR A 143 -25.95 -15.42 9.21
CA THR A 143 -27.29 -15.63 9.74
C THR A 143 -27.48 -14.45 10.68
N PRO A 144 -28.43 -13.52 10.41
CA PRO A 144 -28.68 -12.43 11.32
C PRO A 144 -28.93 -13.05 12.70
N LEU A 145 -28.09 -12.72 13.67
CA LEU A 145 -28.39 -13.08 15.05
C LEU A 145 -29.80 -12.56 15.33
N PRO A 146 -30.70 -13.39 15.89
CA PRO A 146 -32.00 -12.93 16.26
C PRO A 146 -31.81 -11.70 17.17
N VAL A 147 -32.28 -10.55 16.70
CA VAL A 147 -32.27 -9.32 17.48
C VAL A 147 -33.18 -9.55 18.63
N ASP A 148 -32.64 -9.89 19.80
CA ASP A 148 -33.36 -9.90 21.03
C ASP A 148 -33.70 -8.44 21.38
N SER A 149 -34.89 -8.03 20.92
CA SER A 149 -35.42 -6.67 21.11
C SER A 149 -35.69 -6.35 22.58
N SER A 150 -35.55 -7.31 23.51
CA SER A 150 -35.79 -7.10 24.93
C SER A 150 -34.60 -6.50 25.69
N LYS A 151 -33.41 -6.33 25.04
CA LYS A 151 -32.20 -5.79 25.67
C LYS A 151 -31.72 -4.47 25.07
N ASN A 152 -32.62 -3.54 24.85
CA ASN A 152 -32.25 -2.14 24.59
C ASN A 152 -31.85 -1.46 25.91
N VAL A 153 -30.75 -1.86 26.50
CA VAL A 153 -30.12 -1.12 27.60
C VAL A 153 -29.17 -0.09 27.02
N PRO A 154 -29.44 1.22 27.13
CA PRO A 154 -28.51 2.23 26.64
C PRO A 154 -27.19 2.14 27.46
N ARG A 155 -26.09 1.83 26.78
CA ARG A 155 -24.75 1.86 27.41
C ARG A 155 -24.41 3.32 27.75
N LYS A 156 -24.45 3.66 29.04
CA LYS A 156 -23.94 4.94 29.55
C LYS A 156 -22.41 4.94 29.36
N PHE A 157 -21.92 5.74 28.43
CA PHE A 157 -20.50 6.01 28.33
C PHE A 157 -20.06 6.88 29.53
N LYS A 158 -19.14 6.38 30.35
CA LYS A 158 -18.46 7.21 31.35
C LYS A 158 -17.46 8.11 30.63
N VAL A 159 -17.74 9.40 30.61
CA VAL A 159 -16.75 10.43 30.20
C VAL A 159 -15.84 10.62 31.38
N TYR A 160 -14.58 10.23 31.25
CA TYR A 160 -13.52 10.58 32.19
C TYR A 160 -13.09 12.03 31.88
N LYS A 161 -13.21 12.89 32.90
CA LYS A 161 -12.65 14.26 32.87
C LYS A 161 -11.15 14.21 33.18
#